data_6472fc822a54526cb4992fe8f0adf020
#
_entry.id   6472fc822a54526cb4992fe8f0adf020
#
_cell.length_a   1.000
_cell.length_b   1.000
_cell.length_c   1.000
_cell.angle_alpha   90.00
_cell.angle_beta   90.00
_cell.angle_gamma   90.00
#
_symmetry.space_group_name_H-M   'P 1'
#
loop_
_entity.id
_entity.type
_entity.pdbx_description
1 polymer ?
#
loop_
_entity_poly.entity_id
_entity_poly.type
_entity_poly.pdbx_seq_one_letter_code
_entity_poly.pdbx_strand_id
1 'polypeptide(L)'
;MVTTKRKKWKLRSRESSMYGTDKAKDPFPISRSKLEQCHSCPRCFWLDRVKGIGKPGIPGFLLNTLVDTLLKREFDAHRDAGTPHPYMIQNGLGHMVPLDHPMMDEWRENFKGVRAPKHGLTLTGAVDDIWKSGDGDTEEWYVVDYKSTASNTEITAELFLEDIYKGGYVRQMAIYQWLLRELGHPVSTRGFFVYENGNNDAESLLSEGTDESPRGIPLKPALVIEIDIANEDVIVEGERIDLDWVENLVISAKNCLDMDSVPDAGEFCEHCAYVEARSKF
;
A
#
# COMPACT_ATOMS: atom_id res chain seq x y z
N MET A 1 1.73 -24.29 36.77
CA MET A 1 2.74 -23.31 36.29
C MET A 1 2.88 -23.45 34.78
N VAL A 2 2.45 -22.49 34.03
CA VAL A 2 2.67 -22.44 32.56
C VAL A 2 4.11 -22.00 32.36
N THR A 3 4.99 -22.91 31.99
CA THR A 3 6.37 -22.58 31.62
C THR A 3 6.35 -21.88 30.26
N THR A 4 6.35 -20.56 30.25
CA THR A 4 6.55 -19.76 29.05
C THR A 4 7.98 -19.97 28.56
N LYS A 5 8.16 -20.84 27.56
CA LYS A 5 9.45 -20.98 26.89
C LYS A 5 9.81 -19.65 26.26
N ARG A 6 11.00 -19.10 26.56
CA ARG A 6 11.54 -17.89 25.96
C ARG A 6 11.45 -18.02 24.42
N LYS A 7 10.75 -17.11 23.77
CA LYS A 7 10.60 -17.08 22.30
C LYS A 7 11.98 -16.85 21.68
N LYS A 8 12.48 -17.81 20.92
CA LYS A 8 13.71 -17.64 20.15
C LYS A 8 13.37 -16.93 18.85
N TRP A 9 14.27 -16.06 18.40
CA TRP A 9 14.15 -15.46 17.06
C TRP A 9 14.22 -16.56 16.00
N LYS A 10 13.26 -16.60 15.08
CA LYS A 10 13.26 -17.59 14.00
C LYS A 10 13.70 -16.90 12.71
N LEU A 11 14.78 -17.40 12.13
CA LEU A 11 15.13 -17.10 10.75
C LEU A 11 14.03 -17.63 9.81
N ARG A 12 13.90 -17.06 8.62
CA ARG A 12 13.06 -17.65 7.59
C ARG A 12 13.57 -19.05 7.26
N SER A 13 12.72 -20.04 7.42
CA SER A 13 13.10 -21.44 7.17
C SER A 13 12.90 -21.86 5.69
N ARG A 14 12.25 -21.02 4.89
CA ARG A 14 11.99 -21.34 3.48
C ARG A 14 13.08 -20.72 2.60
N GLU A 15 14.03 -21.52 2.15
CA GLU A 15 15.08 -21.12 1.19
C GLU A 15 14.47 -20.47 -0.09
N SER A 16 13.32 -20.97 -0.57
CA SER A 16 12.62 -20.40 -1.74
C SER A 16 12.14 -18.95 -1.56
N SER A 17 12.16 -18.42 -0.33
CA SER A 17 11.81 -17.02 -0.03
C SER A 17 13.03 -16.15 0.30
N MET A 18 14.24 -16.70 0.11
CA MET A 18 15.50 -16.01 0.32
C MET A 18 16.24 -15.90 -1.02
N TYR A 19 16.75 -14.71 -1.30
CA TYR A 19 17.49 -14.42 -2.52
C TYR A 19 18.86 -15.13 -2.51
N GLY A 20 19.32 -15.59 -3.68
CA GLY A 20 20.63 -16.22 -3.86
C GLY A 20 20.72 -17.65 -3.33
N THR A 21 19.61 -18.29 -2.95
CA THR A 21 19.60 -19.72 -2.61
C THR A 21 19.23 -20.57 -3.83
N ASP A 22 19.65 -21.84 -3.87
CA ASP A 22 19.36 -22.77 -4.96
C ASP A 22 17.86 -23.01 -5.19
N LYS A 23 17.02 -22.73 -4.20
CA LYS A 23 15.56 -22.87 -4.26
C LYS A 23 14.83 -21.54 -4.42
N ALA A 24 15.56 -20.44 -4.56
CA ALA A 24 14.96 -19.14 -4.82
C ALA A 24 14.15 -19.19 -6.14
N LYS A 25 13.02 -18.49 -6.16
CA LYS A 25 12.29 -18.31 -7.42
C LYS A 25 13.09 -17.39 -8.34
N ASP A 26 13.03 -17.64 -9.63
CA ASP A 26 13.62 -16.82 -10.67
C ASP A 26 12.55 -16.49 -11.73
N PRO A 27 12.21 -15.22 -11.94
CA PRO A 27 12.64 -14.01 -11.22
C PRO A 27 12.21 -13.98 -9.75
N PHE A 28 13.06 -13.38 -8.89
CA PHE A 28 12.81 -13.37 -7.44
C PHE A 28 11.66 -12.41 -7.07
N PRO A 29 10.65 -12.86 -6.27
CA PRO A 29 9.50 -12.03 -5.95
C PRO A 29 9.80 -10.99 -4.87
N ILE A 30 9.48 -9.74 -5.15
CA ILE A 30 9.56 -8.60 -4.23
C ILE A 30 8.21 -7.90 -4.16
N SER A 31 7.63 -7.83 -2.97
CA SER A 31 6.39 -7.09 -2.77
C SER A 31 6.63 -5.59 -2.60
N ARG A 32 5.59 -4.77 -2.86
CA ARG A 32 5.58 -3.33 -2.61
C ARG A 32 6.14 -2.98 -1.23
N SER A 33 5.71 -3.68 -0.18
CA SER A 33 6.20 -3.44 1.18
C SER A 33 7.70 -3.77 1.37
N LYS A 34 8.27 -4.62 0.51
CA LYS A 34 9.71 -4.90 0.52
C LYS A 34 10.50 -3.87 -0.28
N LEU A 35 9.92 -3.28 -1.33
CA LEU A 35 10.52 -2.10 -1.96
C LEU A 35 10.56 -0.93 -0.98
N GLU A 36 9.47 -0.65 -0.27
CA GLU A 36 9.44 0.36 0.80
C GLU A 36 10.48 0.08 1.90
N GLN A 37 10.67 -1.18 2.27
CA GLN A 37 11.71 -1.56 3.22
C GLN A 37 13.12 -1.30 2.68
N CYS A 38 13.35 -1.52 1.38
CA CYS A 38 14.62 -1.23 0.72
C CYS A 38 14.91 0.28 0.71
N HIS A 39 13.91 1.08 0.34
CA HIS A 39 13.98 2.54 0.37
C HIS A 39 14.33 3.06 1.78
N SER A 40 13.57 2.63 2.77
CA SER A 40 13.76 3.09 4.17
C SER A 40 15.07 2.60 4.81
N CYS A 41 15.52 1.38 4.50
CA CYS A 41 16.74 0.81 5.07
C CYS A 41 17.26 -0.39 4.26
N PRO A 42 18.26 -0.20 3.41
CA PRO A 42 18.88 -1.27 2.63
C PRO A 42 19.39 -2.42 3.50
N ARG A 43 19.99 -2.15 4.66
CA ARG A 43 20.45 -3.19 5.62
C ARG A 43 19.32 -4.09 6.08
N CYS A 44 18.20 -3.52 6.50
CA CYS A 44 17.05 -4.32 6.95
C CYS A 44 16.42 -5.13 5.82
N PHE A 45 16.36 -4.57 4.62
CA PHE A 45 15.89 -5.26 3.43
C PHE A 45 16.80 -6.44 3.06
N TRP A 46 18.10 -6.22 2.98
CA TRP A 46 19.09 -7.24 2.65
C TRP A 46 19.08 -8.39 3.67
N LEU A 47 19.14 -8.05 4.97
CA LEU A 47 19.08 -9.05 6.04
C LEU A 47 17.80 -9.90 5.96
N ASP A 48 16.67 -9.29 5.65
CA ASP A 48 15.41 -10.02 5.51
C ASP A 48 15.37 -10.90 4.26
N ARG A 49 15.86 -10.41 3.11
CA ARG A 49 15.75 -11.13 1.84
C ARG A 49 16.89 -12.10 1.56
N VAL A 50 18.11 -11.80 2.02
CA VAL A 50 19.30 -12.61 1.76
C VAL A 50 19.62 -13.55 2.95
N LYS A 51 19.47 -13.07 4.18
CA LYS A 51 19.80 -13.85 5.40
C LYS A 51 18.58 -14.39 6.14
N GLY A 52 17.38 -14.04 5.73
CA GLY A 52 16.14 -14.48 6.39
C GLY A 52 15.91 -13.85 7.76
N ILE A 53 16.59 -12.73 8.08
CA ILE A 53 16.48 -12.01 9.34
C ILE A 53 15.51 -10.85 9.17
N GLY A 54 14.22 -11.11 9.37
CA GLY A 54 13.19 -10.07 9.28
C GLY A 54 13.06 -9.23 10.55
N LYS A 55 12.53 -8.01 10.42
CA LYS A 55 12.14 -7.17 11.57
C LYS A 55 11.06 -7.86 12.41
N PRO A 56 10.96 -7.55 13.73
CA PRO A 56 9.81 -7.94 14.54
C PRO A 56 8.51 -7.49 13.89
N GLY A 57 7.52 -8.39 13.78
CA GLY A 57 6.21 -8.04 13.26
C GLY A 57 5.37 -7.28 14.29
N ILE A 58 4.59 -6.32 13.82
CA ILE A 58 3.54 -5.66 14.59
C ILE A 58 2.23 -6.39 14.29
N PRO A 59 1.36 -6.63 15.28
CA PRO A 59 0.01 -7.16 15.02
C PRO A 59 -0.75 -6.26 14.04
N GLY A 60 -1.53 -6.85 13.13
CA GLY A 60 -2.37 -6.09 12.22
C GLY A 60 -3.47 -5.31 12.94
N PHE A 61 -3.84 -4.16 12.39
CA PHE A 61 -4.93 -3.33 12.90
C PHE A 61 -6.27 -3.87 12.39
N LEU A 62 -6.98 -4.63 13.23
CA LEU A 62 -8.22 -5.33 12.84
C LEU A 62 -9.33 -4.38 12.39
N LEU A 63 -9.44 -3.18 12.99
CA LEU A 63 -10.43 -2.18 12.58
C LEU A 63 -10.17 -1.67 11.17
N ASN A 64 -8.91 -1.41 10.82
CA ASN A 64 -8.56 -0.99 9.47
C ASN A 64 -8.90 -2.07 8.44
N THR A 65 -8.66 -3.35 8.79
CA THR A 65 -9.05 -4.48 7.93
C THR A 65 -10.57 -4.57 7.75
N LEU A 66 -11.34 -4.25 8.79
CA LEU A 66 -12.81 -4.23 8.70
C LEU A 66 -13.28 -3.13 7.76
N VAL A 67 -12.77 -1.90 7.92
CA VAL A 67 -13.12 -0.77 7.04
C VAL A 67 -12.78 -1.09 5.58
N ASP A 68 -11.57 -1.59 5.30
CA ASP A 68 -11.16 -2.04 3.97
C ASP A 68 -12.15 -3.08 3.39
N THR A 69 -12.56 -4.07 4.20
CA THR A 69 -13.51 -5.10 3.77
C THR A 69 -14.88 -4.53 3.45
N LEU A 70 -15.36 -3.56 4.24
CA LEU A 70 -16.68 -2.94 4.03
C LEU A 70 -16.67 -2.08 2.76
N LEU A 71 -15.66 -1.22 2.60
CA LEU A 71 -15.50 -0.40 1.40
C LEU A 71 -15.43 -1.27 0.13
N LYS A 72 -14.65 -2.35 0.12
CA LYS A 72 -14.59 -3.28 -1.00
C LYS A 72 -15.97 -3.82 -1.38
N ARG A 73 -16.79 -4.22 -0.39
CA ARG A 73 -18.16 -4.72 -0.65
C ARG A 73 -19.09 -3.65 -1.21
N GLU A 74 -19.00 -2.42 -0.70
CA GLU A 74 -19.84 -1.32 -1.18
C GLU A 74 -19.47 -0.95 -2.62
N PHE A 75 -18.17 -0.80 -2.91
CA PHE A 75 -17.70 -0.52 -4.26
C PHE A 75 -17.96 -1.68 -5.23
N ASP A 76 -17.93 -2.94 -4.78
CA ASP A 76 -18.27 -4.10 -5.61
C ASP A 76 -19.73 -4.09 -6.05
N ALA A 77 -20.67 -3.67 -5.20
CA ALA A 77 -22.07 -3.52 -5.61
C ALA A 77 -22.25 -2.48 -6.72
N HIS A 78 -21.47 -1.40 -6.69
CA HIS A 78 -21.46 -0.39 -7.75
C HIS A 78 -20.72 -0.85 -9.00
N ARG A 79 -19.68 -1.67 -8.88
CA ARG A 79 -18.97 -2.33 -9.98
C ARG A 79 -19.91 -3.22 -10.76
N ASP A 80 -20.65 -4.09 -10.06
CA ASP A 80 -21.62 -5.02 -10.65
C ASP A 80 -22.76 -4.26 -11.37
N ALA A 81 -23.16 -3.11 -10.84
CA ALA A 81 -24.19 -2.27 -11.41
C ALA A 81 -23.67 -1.33 -12.53
N GLY A 82 -22.37 -1.17 -12.69
CA GLY A 82 -21.76 -0.21 -13.61
C GLY A 82 -22.08 1.26 -13.25
N THR A 83 -22.21 1.59 -11.96
CA THR A 83 -22.62 2.90 -11.47
C THR A 83 -21.55 3.55 -10.60
N PRO A 84 -21.45 4.89 -10.54
CA PRO A 84 -20.57 5.54 -9.58
C PRO A 84 -21.05 5.33 -8.15
N HIS A 85 -20.09 5.14 -7.23
CA HIS A 85 -20.39 5.11 -5.80
C HIS A 85 -20.79 6.51 -5.29
N PRO A 86 -21.67 6.65 -4.25
CA PRO A 86 -22.03 7.94 -3.69
C PRO A 86 -20.85 8.85 -3.32
N TYR A 87 -19.77 8.30 -2.79
CA TYR A 87 -18.53 9.06 -2.50
C TYR A 87 -17.89 9.67 -3.76
N MET A 88 -17.93 8.95 -4.88
CA MET A 88 -17.46 9.50 -6.16
C MET A 88 -18.34 10.69 -6.60
N ILE A 89 -19.66 10.58 -6.50
CA ILE A 89 -20.61 11.66 -6.86
C ILE A 89 -20.38 12.87 -5.97
N GLN A 90 -20.28 12.69 -4.65
CA GLN A 90 -20.08 13.77 -3.67
C GLN A 90 -18.78 14.54 -3.88
N ASN A 91 -17.75 13.87 -4.42
CA ASN A 91 -16.45 14.46 -4.73
C ASN A 91 -16.28 14.89 -6.19
N GLY A 92 -17.39 15.02 -6.97
CA GLY A 92 -17.35 15.47 -8.37
C GLY A 92 -16.81 14.43 -9.37
N LEU A 93 -16.67 13.18 -8.95
CA LEU A 93 -16.12 12.06 -9.73
C LEU A 93 -17.23 11.14 -10.28
N GLY A 94 -18.48 11.64 -10.39
CA GLY A 94 -19.64 10.87 -10.87
C GLY A 94 -19.54 10.40 -12.31
N HIS A 95 -18.53 10.82 -13.07
CA HIS A 95 -18.18 10.34 -14.41
C HIS A 95 -17.30 9.07 -14.39
N MET A 96 -16.85 8.64 -13.21
CA MET A 96 -16.06 7.43 -13.01
C MET A 96 -16.92 6.31 -12.43
N VAL A 97 -16.51 5.09 -12.66
CA VAL A 97 -17.11 3.88 -12.05
C VAL A 97 -16.01 2.94 -11.56
N PRO A 98 -16.26 2.08 -10.56
CA PRO A 98 -15.36 1.00 -10.22
C PRO A 98 -15.12 0.09 -11.43
N LEU A 99 -13.86 -0.24 -11.71
CA LEU A 99 -13.47 -1.02 -12.88
C LEU A 99 -13.96 -2.47 -12.76
N ASP A 100 -14.79 -2.92 -13.69
CA ASP A 100 -15.10 -4.34 -13.85
C ASP A 100 -14.03 -5.01 -14.74
N HIS A 101 -13.22 -5.88 -14.12
CA HIS A 101 -12.14 -6.57 -14.81
C HIS A 101 -11.96 -8.00 -14.25
N PRO A 102 -11.76 -9.02 -15.11
CA PRO A 102 -11.66 -10.42 -14.68
C PRO A 102 -10.55 -10.71 -13.66
N MET A 103 -9.52 -9.89 -13.64
CA MET A 103 -8.38 -10.04 -12.73
C MET A 103 -8.54 -9.26 -11.41
N MET A 104 -9.64 -8.53 -11.20
CA MET A 104 -9.79 -7.63 -10.05
C MET A 104 -9.63 -8.39 -8.73
N ASP A 105 -10.28 -9.53 -8.58
CA ASP A 105 -10.19 -10.35 -7.36
C ASP A 105 -8.75 -10.81 -7.08
N GLU A 106 -8.01 -11.18 -8.14
CA GLU A 106 -6.61 -11.59 -7.99
C GLU A 106 -5.71 -10.41 -7.64
N TRP A 107 -5.90 -9.25 -8.27
CA TRP A 107 -5.10 -8.04 -8.01
C TRP A 107 -5.28 -7.49 -6.59
N ARG A 108 -6.44 -7.72 -5.98
CA ARG A 108 -6.79 -7.31 -4.60
C ARG A 108 -6.31 -8.31 -3.54
N GLU A 109 -5.87 -9.50 -3.93
CA GLU A 109 -5.43 -10.54 -2.99
C GLU A 109 -3.98 -10.34 -2.57
N ASN A 110 -3.73 -10.16 -1.26
CA ASN A 110 -2.41 -9.86 -0.70
C ASN A 110 -1.27 -10.82 -1.08
N PHE A 111 -1.59 -12.10 -1.39
CA PHE A 111 -0.58 -13.10 -1.74
C PHE A 111 -0.43 -13.32 -3.25
N LYS A 112 -1.35 -12.81 -4.04
CA LYS A 112 -1.30 -12.81 -5.50
C LYS A 112 -0.93 -11.43 -6.01
N GLY A 113 -1.90 -10.50 -6.01
CA GLY A 113 -1.72 -9.13 -6.43
C GLY A 113 -1.36 -8.95 -7.91
N VAL A 114 -1.19 -7.71 -8.30
CA VAL A 114 -0.59 -7.34 -9.59
C VAL A 114 0.86 -7.80 -9.61
N ARG A 115 1.31 -8.38 -10.73
CA ARG A 115 2.67 -8.93 -10.86
C ARG A 115 3.31 -8.48 -12.16
N ALA A 116 4.46 -7.84 -12.07
CA ALA A 116 5.24 -7.41 -13.23
C ALA A 116 6.70 -7.89 -13.12
N PRO A 117 7.22 -8.65 -14.09
CA PRO A 117 8.63 -9.00 -14.15
C PRO A 117 9.45 -7.80 -14.66
N LYS A 118 10.47 -7.39 -13.93
CA LYS A 118 11.36 -6.29 -14.31
C LYS A 118 12.73 -6.43 -13.65
N HIS A 119 13.81 -6.11 -14.36
CA HIS A 119 15.19 -6.12 -13.85
C HIS A 119 15.60 -7.41 -13.10
N GLY A 120 15.13 -8.57 -13.55
CA GLY A 120 15.41 -9.86 -12.88
C GLY A 120 14.65 -10.09 -11.58
N LEU A 121 13.65 -9.26 -11.28
CA LEU A 121 12.72 -9.40 -10.16
C LEU A 121 11.29 -9.60 -10.66
N THR A 122 10.44 -10.21 -9.85
CA THR A 122 8.98 -10.16 -10.03
C THR A 122 8.40 -9.24 -8.96
N LEU A 123 7.98 -8.05 -9.36
CA LEU A 123 7.38 -7.10 -8.44
C LEU A 123 5.92 -7.48 -8.20
N THR A 124 5.46 -7.32 -6.96
CA THR A 124 4.09 -7.66 -6.59
C THR A 124 3.47 -6.59 -5.71
N GLY A 125 2.19 -6.27 -5.95
CA GLY A 125 1.42 -5.38 -5.11
C GLY A 125 -0.06 -5.71 -5.17
N ALA A 126 -0.76 -5.66 -4.04
CA ALA A 126 -2.21 -5.79 -4.00
C ALA A 126 -2.83 -4.40 -3.94
N VAL A 127 -3.58 -4.03 -4.96
CA VAL A 127 -4.37 -2.79 -4.98
C VAL A 127 -5.63 -2.99 -4.14
N ASP A 128 -6.17 -1.91 -3.57
CA ASP A 128 -7.46 -2.02 -2.89
C ASP A 128 -8.60 -1.91 -3.88
N ASP A 129 -8.49 -0.99 -4.86
CA ASP A 129 -9.43 -0.86 -5.96
C ASP A 129 -8.80 -0.17 -7.18
N ILE A 130 -9.54 -0.20 -8.29
CA ILE A 130 -9.27 0.56 -9.50
C ILE A 130 -10.59 1.15 -9.97
N TRP A 131 -10.60 2.45 -10.26
CA TRP A 131 -11.71 3.11 -10.93
C TRP A 131 -11.37 3.40 -12.39
N LYS A 132 -12.37 3.59 -13.22
CA LYS A 132 -12.18 3.97 -14.62
C LYS A 132 -13.05 5.15 -15.02
N SER A 133 -12.59 5.91 -16.02
CA SER A 133 -13.38 6.87 -16.79
C SER A 133 -13.19 6.63 -18.27
N GLY A 134 -14.12 7.13 -19.09
CA GLY A 134 -14.10 6.94 -20.54
C GLY A 134 -14.33 5.50 -20.97
N ASP A 135 -14.30 5.29 -22.28
CA ASP A 135 -14.46 3.99 -22.92
C ASP A 135 -13.60 3.90 -24.18
N GLY A 136 -13.17 2.70 -24.55
CA GLY A 136 -12.32 2.47 -25.72
C GLY A 136 -11.00 3.24 -25.65
N ASP A 137 -10.68 4.02 -26.69
CA ASP A 137 -9.43 4.77 -26.78
C ASP A 137 -9.31 5.91 -25.74
N THR A 138 -10.40 6.27 -25.08
CA THR A 138 -10.43 7.27 -24.01
C THR A 138 -10.48 6.69 -22.62
N GLU A 139 -10.44 5.36 -22.50
CA GLU A 139 -10.46 4.69 -21.19
C GLU A 139 -9.20 5.01 -20.42
N GLU A 140 -9.37 5.44 -19.17
CA GLU A 140 -8.28 5.73 -18.24
C GLU A 140 -8.60 5.10 -16.90
N TRP A 141 -7.60 4.43 -16.30
CA TRP A 141 -7.71 3.74 -15.01
C TRP A 141 -7.02 4.52 -13.91
N TYR A 142 -7.63 4.50 -12.74
CA TYR A 142 -7.16 5.22 -11.56
C TYR A 142 -6.97 4.23 -10.42
N VAL A 143 -5.75 4.13 -9.91
CA VAL A 143 -5.49 3.34 -8.71
C VAL A 143 -6.17 3.99 -7.52
N VAL A 144 -6.82 3.16 -6.71
CA VAL A 144 -7.50 3.60 -5.49
C VAL A 144 -6.99 2.80 -4.30
N ASP A 145 -6.77 3.48 -3.19
CA ASP A 145 -6.25 2.88 -1.98
C ASP A 145 -7.10 3.31 -0.79
N TYR A 146 -7.60 2.35 -0.03
CA TYR A 146 -8.49 2.57 1.10
C TYR A 146 -7.69 2.79 2.36
N LYS A 147 -7.97 3.89 3.05
CA LYS A 147 -7.31 4.25 4.30
C LYS A 147 -8.32 4.53 5.39
N SER A 148 -7.97 4.17 6.61
CA SER A 148 -8.77 4.49 7.79
C SER A 148 -7.90 5.03 8.91
N THR A 149 -8.47 5.95 9.66
CA THR A 149 -7.85 6.56 10.85
C THR A 149 -8.89 6.79 11.94
N ALA A 150 -8.41 7.15 13.13
CA ALA A 150 -9.20 7.75 14.19
C ALA A 150 -8.47 9.01 14.64
N SER A 151 -8.72 10.13 13.97
CA SER A 151 -8.05 11.40 14.22
C SER A 151 -9.05 12.45 14.69
N ASN A 152 -8.68 13.19 15.73
CA ASN A 152 -9.42 14.38 16.19
C ASN A 152 -9.14 15.62 15.31
N THR A 153 -8.14 15.54 14.45
CA THR A 153 -7.77 16.63 13.54
C THR A 153 -8.51 16.45 12.22
N GLU A 154 -9.00 17.54 11.67
CA GLU A 154 -9.55 17.55 10.32
C GLU A 154 -8.47 17.08 9.32
N ILE A 155 -8.88 16.25 8.37
CA ILE A 155 -8.02 15.72 7.34
C ILE A 155 -8.40 16.39 6.03
N THR A 156 -7.46 17.13 5.45
CA THR A 156 -7.60 17.72 4.11
C THR A 156 -6.52 17.14 3.17
N ALA A 157 -6.67 17.33 1.87
CA ALA A 157 -5.69 16.88 0.89
C ALA A 157 -4.33 17.53 1.14
N GLU A 158 -4.30 18.82 1.48
CA GLU A 158 -3.09 19.58 1.79
C GLU A 158 -2.39 18.99 3.02
N LEU A 159 -3.13 18.83 4.14
CA LEU A 159 -2.57 18.25 5.37
C LEU A 159 -2.12 16.80 5.18
N PHE A 160 -2.76 16.06 4.26
CA PHE A 160 -2.33 14.70 3.93
C PHE A 160 -0.96 14.68 3.26
N LEU A 161 -0.68 15.60 2.35
CA LEU A 161 0.62 15.67 1.65
C LEU A 161 1.74 16.20 2.54
N GLU A 162 1.42 17.10 3.48
CA GLU A 162 2.37 17.67 4.44
C GLU A 162 2.75 16.68 5.58
N ASP A 163 1.94 15.65 5.81
CA ASP A 163 2.18 14.68 6.88
C ASP A 163 3.32 13.72 6.50
N ILE A 164 4.45 13.86 7.16
CA ILE A 164 5.64 13.00 6.98
C ILE A 164 5.34 11.50 7.12
N TYR A 165 4.30 11.13 7.88
CA TYR A 165 3.89 9.73 8.02
C TYR A 165 3.10 9.21 6.81
N LYS A 166 2.67 10.08 5.92
CA LYS A 166 1.89 9.72 4.73
C LYS A 166 2.75 9.51 3.47
N GLY A 167 4.02 9.87 3.51
CA GLY A 167 4.94 9.66 2.38
C GLY A 167 4.95 8.24 1.85
N GLY A 168 4.87 7.24 2.73
CA GLY A 168 4.74 5.83 2.35
C GLY A 168 3.47 5.51 1.54
N TYR A 169 2.38 6.30 1.68
CA TYR A 169 1.16 6.12 0.89
C TYR A 169 1.34 6.64 -0.54
N VAL A 170 2.00 7.79 -0.69
CA VAL A 170 2.32 8.35 -2.02
C VAL A 170 3.22 7.38 -2.79
N ARG A 171 4.28 6.87 -2.16
CA ARG A 171 5.15 5.84 -2.75
C ARG A 171 4.39 4.56 -3.10
N GLN A 172 3.43 4.15 -2.26
CA GLN A 172 2.56 3.00 -2.53
C GLN A 172 1.72 3.23 -3.79
N MET A 173 1.11 4.41 -3.94
CA MET A 173 0.32 4.79 -5.11
C MET A 173 1.17 4.72 -6.38
N ALA A 174 2.33 5.36 -6.38
CA ALA A 174 3.25 5.34 -7.52
C ALA A 174 3.67 3.91 -7.93
N ILE A 175 3.97 3.04 -6.96
CA ILE A 175 4.34 1.64 -7.24
C ILE A 175 3.17 0.87 -7.87
N TYR A 176 1.94 1.07 -7.42
CA TYR A 176 0.77 0.38 -7.99
C TYR A 176 0.44 0.88 -9.40
N GLN A 177 0.52 2.18 -9.64
CA GLN A 177 0.37 2.77 -10.98
C GLN A 177 1.45 2.23 -11.93
N TRP A 178 2.70 2.18 -11.47
CA TRP A 178 3.81 1.64 -12.25
C TRP A 178 3.60 0.15 -12.59
N LEU A 179 3.19 -0.69 -11.62
CA LEU A 179 2.93 -2.12 -11.82
C LEU A 179 1.88 -2.37 -12.91
N LEU A 180 0.77 -1.65 -12.87
CA LEU A 180 -0.30 -1.81 -13.86
C LEU A 180 0.12 -1.28 -15.24
N ARG A 181 0.92 -0.21 -15.32
CA ARG A 181 1.48 0.30 -16.58
C ARG A 181 2.47 -0.67 -17.20
N GLU A 182 3.30 -1.35 -16.42
CA GLU A 182 4.21 -2.39 -16.91
C GLU A 182 3.45 -3.58 -17.54
N LEU A 183 2.20 -3.78 -17.17
CA LEU A 183 1.29 -4.75 -17.81
C LEU A 183 0.56 -4.21 -19.05
N GLY A 184 0.79 -2.95 -19.41
CA GLY A 184 0.20 -2.30 -20.60
C GLY A 184 -1.18 -1.72 -20.39
N HIS A 185 -1.63 -1.55 -19.13
CA HIS A 185 -2.93 -0.93 -18.84
C HIS A 185 -2.89 0.60 -18.96
N PRO A 186 -4.02 1.26 -19.33
CA PRO A 186 -4.11 2.72 -19.53
C PRO A 186 -4.26 3.46 -18.19
N VAL A 187 -3.26 3.34 -17.32
CA VAL A 187 -3.30 3.90 -15.97
C VAL A 187 -2.90 5.37 -15.94
N SER A 188 -3.72 6.17 -15.31
CA SER A 188 -3.46 7.59 -15.03
C SER A 188 -2.28 7.77 -14.09
N THR A 189 -1.66 8.95 -14.12
CA THR A 189 -0.77 9.42 -13.04
C THR A 189 -1.55 9.91 -11.83
N ARG A 190 -2.85 10.16 -12.01
CA ARG A 190 -3.80 10.48 -10.95
C ARG A 190 -4.23 9.19 -10.25
N GLY A 191 -4.40 9.27 -8.94
CA GLY A 191 -4.93 8.20 -8.10
C GLY A 191 -5.70 8.76 -6.93
N PHE A 192 -6.39 7.91 -6.19
CA PHE A 192 -7.29 8.37 -5.12
C PHE A 192 -7.05 7.61 -3.83
N PHE A 193 -7.05 8.33 -2.72
CA PHE A 193 -7.19 7.74 -1.39
C PHE A 193 -8.63 7.96 -0.92
N VAL A 194 -9.33 6.87 -0.63
CA VAL A 194 -10.63 6.92 0.08
C VAL A 194 -10.32 6.82 1.56
N TYR A 195 -10.47 7.94 2.27
CA TYR A 195 -9.99 8.10 3.62
C TYR A 195 -11.15 8.15 4.63
N GLU A 196 -11.32 7.09 5.40
CA GLU A 196 -12.35 7.00 6.45
C GLU A 196 -11.78 7.43 7.80
N ASN A 197 -12.48 8.36 8.46
CA ASN A 197 -12.15 8.75 9.83
C ASN A 197 -13.17 8.17 10.81
N GLY A 198 -12.74 7.14 11.56
CA GLY A 198 -13.55 6.48 12.59
C GLY A 198 -13.74 7.29 13.89
N ASN A 199 -13.24 8.53 13.95
CA ASN A 199 -13.49 9.42 15.09
C ASN A 199 -14.86 10.06 14.95
N ASN A 200 -15.89 9.32 15.34
CA ASN A 200 -17.25 9.80 15.44
C ASN A 200 -17.57 10.17 16.89
N ASP A 201 -18.38 11.21 17.08
CA ASP A 201 -18.90 11.56 18.40
C ASP A 201 -19.61 10.34 19.02
N ALA A 202 -19.43 10.12 20.32
CA ALA A 202 -19.94 8.93 21.01
C ALA A 202 -21.46 8.73 20.83
N GLU A 203 -22.20 9.79 20.54
CA GLU A 203 -23.62 9.74 20.23
C GLU A 203 -23.96 8.89 19.01
N SER A 204 -23.04 8.77 18.05
CA SER A 204 -23.26 8.00 16.81
C SER A 204 -23.34 6.49 17.03
N LEU A 205 -22.72 5.96 18.08
CA LEU A 205 -22.80 4.54 18.44
C LEU A 205 -24.18 4.16 19.05
N LEU A 206 -24.91 5.13 19.53
CA LEU A 206 -26.20 4.95 20.18
C LEU A 206 -27.38 5.36 19.27
N SER A 207 -27.13 5.92 18.11
CA SER A 207 -28.17 6.34 17.17
C SER A 207 -28.91 5.12 16.60
N GLU A 208 -30.23 5.15 16.66
CA GLU A 208 -31.04 4.20 15.90
C GLU A 208 -30.80 4.43 14.41
N GLY A 209 -30.50 3.35 13.68
CA GLY A 209 -30.25 3.42 12.24
C GLY A 209 -31.46 4.03 11.50
N THR A 210 -31.21 4.78 10.45
CA THR A 210 -32.22 5.22 9.49
C THR A 210 -32.45 4.16 8.43
N ASP A 211 -33.57 4.23 7.70
CA ASP A 211 -33.82 3.31 6.57
C ASP A 211 -32.74 3.35 5.49
N GLU A 212 -31.99 4.46 5.40
CA GLU A 212 -30.86 4.66 4.47
C GLU A 212 -29.52 4.17 5.04
N SER A 213 -29.43 3.96 6.36
CA SER A 213 -28.26 3.43 7.05
C SER A 213 -28.71 2.45 8.14
N PRO A 214 -29.05 1.20 7.78
CA PRO A 214 -29.50 0.21 8.74
C PRO A 214 -28.36 -0.18 9.67
N ARG A 215 -28.41 0.30 10.93
CA ARG A 215 -27.47 -0.01 12.01
C ARG A 215 -26.00 0.17 11.61
N GLY A 216 -25.65 1.31 11.10
CA GLY A 216 -24.28 1.72 10.92
C GLY A 216 -24.05 2.98 11.73
N ILE A 217 -22.90 3.07 12.35
CA ILE A 217 -22.32 4.34 12.74
C ILE A 217 -22.47 5.23 11.50
N PRO A 218 -23.14 6.40 11.57
CA PRO A 218 -23.07 7.33 10.45
C PRO A 218 -21.62 7.76 10.32
N LEU A 219 -20.86 7.02 9.50
CA LEU A 219 -19.55 7.42 9.11
C LEU A 219 -19.71 8.77 8.42
N LYS A 220 -18.93 9.77 8.83
CA LYS A 220 -18.79 10.97 8.00
C LYS A 220 -18.40 10.47 6.61
N PRO A 221 -18.95 11.07 5.54
CA PRO A 221 -18.57 10.66 4.20
C PRO A 221 -17.06 10.55 4.08
N ALA A 222 -16.56 9.47 3.47
CA ALA A 222 -15.14 9.31 3.25
C ALA A 222 -14.59 10.53 2.49
N LEU A 223 -13.47 11.04 2.94
CA LEU A 223 -12.73 12.04 2.19
C LEU A 223 -12.05 11.33 1.02
N VAL A 224 -12.32 11.76 -0.21
CA VAL A 224 -11.60 11.31 -1.40
C VAL A 224 -10.48 12.29 -1.69
N ILE A 225 -9.24 11.87 -1.51
CA ILE A 225 -8.04 12.67 -1.75
C ILE A 225 -7.46 12.24 -3.08
N GLU A 226 -7.44 13.16 -4.05
CA GLU A 226 -6.73 12.96 -5.32
C GLU A 226 -5.25 13.28 -5.15
N ILE A 227 -4.41 12.45 -5.77
CA ILE A 227 -2.99 12.73 -5.95
C ILE A 227 -2.59 12.49 -7.40
N ASP A 228 -1.81 13.42 -7.97
CA ASP A 228 -1.21 13.26 -9.29
C ASP A 228 0.31 13.22 -9.17
N ILE A 229 0.90 12.03 -9.37
CA ILE A 229 2.35 11.84 -9.28
C ILE A 229 3.12 12.46 -10.46
N ALA A 230 2.44 12.94 -11.52
CA ALA A 230 3.07 13.74 -12.55
C ALA A 230 3.28 15.19 -12.13
N ASN A 231 2.56 15.67 -11.12
CA ASN A 231 2.75 17.00 -10.56
C ASN A 231 4.14 17.10 -9.90
N GLU A 232 4.91 18.10 -10.34
CA GLU A 232 6.28 18.35 -9.86
C GLU A 232 6.33 18.76 -8.37
N ASP A 233 5.21 19.22 -7.82
CA ASP A 233 5.08 19.61 -6.40
C ASP A 233 4.88 18.39 -5.47
N VAL A 234 4.71 17.17 -6.00
CA VAL A 234 4.61 15.96 -5.18
C VAL A 234 5.99 15.52 -4.72
N ILE A 235 6.45 16.17 -3.66
CA ILE A 235 7.72 15.90 -3.00
C ILE A 235 7.45 15.19 -1.67
N VAL A 236 8.09 14.05 -1.45
CA VAL A 236 8.00 13.27 -0.20
C VAL A 236 9.38 13.13 0.39
N GLU A 237 9.57 13.63 1.61
CA GLU A 237 10.86 13.55 2.33
C GLU A 237 12.03 14.12 1.49
N GLY A 238 11.75 15.14 0.67
CA GLY A 238 12.74 15.78 -0.22
C GLY A 238 12.97 15.07 -1.55
N GLU A 239 12.28 13.96 -1.84
CA GLU A 239 12.36 13.25 -3.11
C GLU A 239 11.08 13.46 -3.94
N ARG A 240 11.22 13.66 -5.23
CA ARG A 240 10.11 13.62 -6.18
C ARG A 240 9.68 12.17 -6.40
N ILE A 241 8.40 11.88 -6.18
CA ILE A 241 7.84 10.55 -6.36
C ILE A 241 7.07 10.50 -7.67
N ASP A 242 7.63 9.85 -8.67
CA ASP A 242 7.04 9.60 -9.99
C ASP A 242 7.33 8.15 -10.45
N LEU A 243 7.00 7.84 -11.69
CA LEU A 243 7.22 6.51 -12.25
C LEU A 243 8.72 6.19 -12.44
N ASP A 244 9.53 7.20 -12.75
CA ASP A 244 10.99 7.03 -12.88
C ASP A 244 11.62 6.76 -11.51
N TRP A 245 11.09 7.38 -10.46
CA TRP A 245 11.48 7.06 -9.08
C TRP A 245 11.23 5.58 -8.76
N VAL A 246 10.06 5.03 -9.15
CA VAL A 246 9.77 3.60 -8.95
C VAL A 246 10.75 2.71 -9.68
N GLU A 247 11.04 3.00 -10.95
CA GLU A 247 12.01 2.24 -11.75
C GLU A 247 13.39 2.23 -11.09
N ASN A 248 13.86 3.39 -10.63
CA ASN A 248 15.14 3.54 -9.93
C ASN A 248 15.17 2.79 -8.61
N LEU A 249 14.06 2.76 -7.87
CA LEU A 249 13.95 1.99 -6.63
C LEU A 249 14.03 0.48 -6.91
N VAL A 250 13.44 -0.01 -7.99
CA VAL A 250 13.52 -1.41 -8.40
C VAL A 250 14.96 -1.80 -8.74
N ILE A 251 15.67 -0.97 -9.49
CA ILE A 251 17.08 -1.16 -9.82
C ILE A 251 17.92 -1.17 -8.53
N SER A 252 17.68 -0.22 -7.63
CA SER A 252 18.37 -0.13 -6.34
C SER A 252 18.14 -1.37 -5.48
N ALA A 253 16.90 -1.89 -5.46
CA ALA A 253 16.57 -3.10 -4.74
C ALA A 253 17.31 -4.32 -5.31
N LYS A 254 17.39 -4.44 -6.64
CA LYS A 254 18.16 -5.51 -7.29
C LYS A 254 19.65 -5.42 -6.96
N ASN A 255 20.24 -4.22 -7.08
CA ASN A 255 21.65 -4.00 -6.74
C ASN A 255 21.92 -4.33 -5.26
N CYS A 256 21.00 -3.94 -4.35
CA CYS A 256 21.13 -4.27 -2.94
C CYS A 256 21.11 -5.79 -2.70
N LEU A 257 20.24 -6.53 -3.38
CA LEU A 257 20.18 -7.99 -3.26
C LEU A 257 21.46 -8.67 -3.74
N ASP A 258 22.11 -8.12 -4.75
CA ASP A 258 23.35 -8.66 -5.34
C ASP A 258 24.62 -8.32 -4.53
N MET A 259 24.52 -7.55 -3.46
CA MET A 259 25.68 -7.24 -2.61
C MET A 259 26.20 -8.46 -1.87
N ASP A 260 27.50 -8.66 -1.89
CA ASP A 260 28.20 -9.75 -1.19
C ASP A 260 28.26 -9.50 0.34
N SER A 261 28.11 -8.28 0.78
CA SER A 261 28.18 -7.86 2.17
C SER A 261 26.96 -7.09 2.62
N VAL A 262 26.77 -7.03 3.94
CA VAL A 262 25.67 -6.27 4.55
C VAL A 262 25.80 -4.79 4.22
N PRO A 263 24.80 -4.15 3.59
CA PRO A 263 24.83 -2.73 3.30
C PRO A 263 24.71 -1.87 4.58
N ASP A 264 24.91 -0.57 4.42
CA ASP A 264 24.71 0.40 5.50
C ASP A 264 23.24 0.48 5.91
N ALA A 265 23.00 0.87 7.16
CA ALA A 265 21.67 1.16 7.66
C ALA A 265 21.13 2.43 6.99
N GLY A 266 19.82 2.49 6.79
CA GLY A 266 19.16 3.74 6.45
C GLY A 266 19.35 4.76 7.58
N GLU A 267 19.54 6.01 7.24
CA GLU A 267 19.88 7.11 8.15
C GLU A 267 18.87 7.21 9.32
N PHE A 268 17.58 7.08 9.02
CA PHE A 268 16.50 7.20 10.01
C PHE A 268 15.96 5.86 10.49
N CYS A 269 16.71 4.75 10.32
CA CYS A 269 16.24 3.44 10.70
C CYS A 269 16.34 3.21 12.22
N GLU A 270 15.28 3.51 12.95
CA GLU A 270 15.18 3.30 14.41
C GLU A 270 15.49 1.86 14.84
N HIS A 271 15.11 0.87 14.00
CA HIS A 271 15.41 -0.53 14.31
C HIS A 271 16.91 -0.81 14.33
N CYS A 272 17.66 -0.32 13.35
CA CYS A 272 19.11 -0.45 13.34
C CYS A 272 19.75 0.32 14.48
N ALA A 273 19.32 1.56 14.73
CA ALA A 273 19.79 2.37 15.83
C ALA A 273 19.59 1.68 17.21
N TYR A 274 18.40 1.08 17.41
CA TYR A 274 18.10 0.31 18.62
C TYR A 274 19.02 -0.91 18.79
N VAL A 275 19.21 -1.69 17.71
CA VAL A 275 20.08 -2.89 17.75
C VAL A 275 21.52 -2.50 18.04
N GLU A 276 22.04 -1.44 17.43
CA GLU A 276 23.39 -0.94 17.66
C GLU A 276 23.58 -0.43 19.10
N ALA A 277 22.60 0.33 19.61
CA ALA A 277 22.64 0.81 20.99
C ALA A 277 22.67 -0.36 21.98
N ARG A 278 21.80 -1.36 21.76
CA ARG A 278 21.72 -2.54 22.64
C ARG A 278 22.97 -3.42 22.61
N SER A 279 23.67 -3.48 21.47
CA SER A 279 24.86 -4.34 21.32
C SER A 279 26.07 -3.82 22.12
N LYS A 280 26.00 -2.62 22.69
CA LYS A 280 27.04 -1.99 23.52
C LYS A 280 26.99 -2.43 24.99
N PHE A 281 25.94 -3.16 25.37
CA PHE A 281 25.70 -3.68 26.73
C PHE A 281 25.53 -5.21 26.70
#